data_28af488262654ab454bd24de58a2f9fd
#
_entry.id   28af488262654ab454bd24de58a2f9fd
#
_cell.length_a   1.000
_cell.length_b   1.000
_cell.length_c   1.000
_cell.angle_alpha   90.00
_cell.angle_beta   90.00
_cell.angle_gamma   90.00
#
_symmetry.space_group_name_H-M   'P 1'
#
loop_
_entity.id
_entity.type
_entity.pdbx_description
1 polymer ?
#
loop_
_entity_poly.entity_id
_entity_poly.type
_entity_poly.pdbx_seq_one_letter_code
_entity_poly.pdbx_strand_id
1 'polypeptide(L)'
;MSRFARIFGCCLLAASTLPAFSQAPAPPKIALGTPIPPAQIYSKLLSQMEEEFVSAAEAMPEDKYDFAPAPGMGDFKGVRSFGGQIAHVAEANNYFFHDPSKPMVDNRADFEKLKTKAEILKALKESFVMAHAYVDSITPENAFLQTSNGTRAGMATFGISHMMDHYGQIVVYLRMNAIIPPASRPQK
;
A
#
# COMPACT_ATOMS: atom_id res chain seq x y z
N MET A 1 62.27 -51.40 -20.16
CA MET A 1 62.05 -50.36 -21.16
C MET A 1 60.53 -50.10 -21.21
N SER A 2 60.03 -49.11 -20.45
CA SER A 2 58.61 -48.82 -20.37
C SER A 2 58.35 -47.45 -21.00
N ARG A 3 57.44 -47.37 -21.98
CA ARG A 3 57.08 -46.15 -22.72
C ARG A 3 55.87 -45.53 -22.02
N PHE A 4 56.03 -44.36 -21.44
CA PHE A 4 54.90 -43.51 -20.92
C PHE A 4 54.26 -42.74 -22.08
N ALA A 5 53.01 -43.05 -22.38
CA ALA A 5 52.19 -42.27 -23.29
C ALA A 5 51.54 -41.06 -22.48
N ARG A 6 51.83 -39.83 -22.90
CA ARG A 6 51.19 -38.61 -22.39
C ARG A 6 49.89 -38.37 -23.18
N ILE A 7 48.75 -38.43 -22.47
CA ILE A 7 47.46 -38.05 -23.01
C ILE A 7 47.32 -36.57 -22.76
N PHE A 8 47.25 -35.74 -23.82
CA PHE A 8 46.90 -34.35 -23.79
C PHE A 8 45.37 -34.24 -23.76
N GLY A 9 44.78 -33.88 -22.60
CA GLY A 9 43.36 -33.56 -22.49
C GLY A 9 43.10 -32.15 -22.97
N CYS A 10 42.38 -32.01 -24.06
CA CYS A 10 41.93 -30.74 -24.61
C CYS A 10 40.65 -30.31 -23.84
N CYS A 11 40.77 -29.36 -22.90
CA CYS A 11 39.61 -28.74 -22.25
C CYS A 11 38.98 -27.74 -23.22
N LEU A 12 37.83 -28.08 -23.80
CA LEU A 12 36.95 -27.14 -24.50
C LEU A 12 36.21 -26.27 -23.45
N LEU A 13 36.62 -25.01 -23.31
CA LEU A 13 35.84 -23.99 -22.59
C LEU A 13 34.64 -23.58 -23.46
N ALA A 14 33.46 -24.07 -23.14
CA ALA A 14 32.22 -23.56 -23.69
C ALA A 14 31.91 -22.18 -23.05
N ALA A 15 32.14 -21.11 -23.80
CA ALA A 15 31.73 -19.76 -23.40
C ALA A 15 30.20 -19.64 -23.54
N SER A 16 29.49 -19.76 -22.43
CA SER A 16 28.07 -19.47 -22.36
C SER A 16 27.85 -17.94 -22.41
N THR A 17 27.42 -17.42 -23.56
CA THR A 17 26.95 -16.04 -23.69
C THR A 17 25.59 -15.90 -23.02
N LEU A 18 25.58 -15.31 -21.82
CA LEU A 18 24.34 -14.90 -21.19
C LEU A 18 23.72 -13.72 -21.98
N PRO A 19 22.41 -13.73 -22.28
CA PRO A 19 21.77 -12.59 -22.93
C PRO A 19 21.87 -11.37 -22.00
N ALA A 20 22.49 -10.31 -22.50
CA ALA A 20 22.45 -9.01 -21.82
C ALA A 20 21.02 -8.50 -21.82
N PHE A 21 20.36 -8.52 -20.67
CA PHE A 21 19.10 -7.81 -20.49
C PHE A 21 19.38 -6.31 -20.67
N SER A 22 18.96 -5.77 -21.81
CA SER A 22 18.98 -4.33 -22.03
C SER A 22 18.03 -3.68 -21.02
N GLN A 23 18.61 -2.98 -20.05
CA GLN A 23 17.78 -2.14 -19.15
C GLN A 23 17.13 -1.06 -20.00
N ALA A 24 15.80 -0.93 -19.88
CA ALA A 24 15.08 0.17 -20.48
C ALA A 24 15.69 1.50 -20.01
N PRO A 25 15.85 2.50 -20.89
CA PRO A 25 16.40 3.80 -20.51
C PRO A 25 15.57 4.41 -19.36
N ALA A 26 16.25 4.96 -18.37
CA ALA A 26 15.60 5.65 -17.27
C ALA A 26 14.69 6.77 -17.82
N PRO A 27 13.48 6.96 -17.27
CA PRO A 27 12.58 8.01 -17.73
C PRO A 27 13.27 9.39 -17.64
N PRO A 28 13.01 10.30 -18.59
CA PRO A 28 13.63 11.62 -18.61
C PRO A 28 13.32 12.37 -17.31
N LYS A 29 14.34 13.02 -16.74
CA LYS A 29 14.17 13.86 -15.54
C LYS A 29 13.30 15.07 -15.89
N ILE A 30 12.24 15.29 -15.11
CA ILE A 30 11.40 16.48 -15.22
C ILE A 30 12.23 17.70 -14.84
N ALA A 31 12.21 18.75 -15.66
CA ALA A 31 12.95 19.99 -15.40
C ALA A 31 12.40 20.71 -14.15
N LEU A 32 13.27 21.35 -13.38
CA LEU A 32 12.85 22.16 -12.24
C LEU A 32 11.92 23.29 -12.69
N GLY A 33 10.85 23.53 -11.93
CA GLY A 33 9.84 24.53 -12.25
C GLY A 33 8.74 24.03 -13.20
N THR A 34 8.81 22.79 -13.70
CA THR A 34 7.73 22.20 -14.51
C THR A 34 6.51 21.95 -13.63
N PRO A 35 5.31 22.45 -13.98
CA PRO A 35 4.09 22.12 -13.27
C PRO A 35 3.78 20.62 -13.36
N ILE A 36 3.47 19.98 -12.23
CA ILE A 36 3.06 18.57 -12.17
C ILE A 36 1.55 18.53 -11.96
N PRO A 37 0.78 17.76 -12.74
CA PRO A 37 -0.65 17.61 -12.53
C PRO A 37 -0.96 17.08 -11.12
N PRO A 38 -1.98 17.61 -10.40
CA PRO A 38 -2.35 17.13 -9.07
C PRO A 38 -2.61 15.63 -9.03
N ALA A 39 -3.31 15.08 -10.02
CA ALA A 39 -3.56 13.64 -10.13
C ALA A 39 -2.27 12.82 -10.04
N GLN A 40 -1.20 13.22 -10.75
CA GLN A 40 0.06 12.49 -10.74
C GLN A 40 0.70 12.42 -9.34
N ILE A 41 0.60 13.52 -8.57
CA ILE A 41 1.14 13.57 -7.19
C ILE A 41 0.33 12.67 -6.29
N TYR A 42 -1.01 12.80 -6.32
CA TYR A 42 -1.89 12.02 -5.45
C TYR A 42 -1.90 10.54 -5.80
N SER A 43 -1.92 10.16 -7.08
CA SER A 43 -1.85 8.75 -7.50
C SER A 43 -0.55 8.09 -7.05
N LYS A 44 0.59 8.80 -7.12
CA LYS A 44 1.86 8.29 -6.61
C LYS A 44 1.83 8.04 -5.10
N LEU A 45 1.35 9.01 -4.32
CA LEU A 45 1.25 8.89 -2.86
C LEU A 45 0.27 7.79 -2.46
N LEU A 46 -0.88 7.72 -3.14
CA LEU A 46 -1.90 6.71 -2.88
C LEU A 46 -1.39 5.30 -3.19
N SER A 47 -0.69 5.11 -4.34
CA SER A 47 -0.11 3.81 -4.69
C SER A 47 0.91 3.34 -3.67
N GLN A 48 1.74 4.25 -3.14
CA GLN A 48 2.66 3.92 -2.06
C GLN A 48 1.92 3.47 -0.80
N MET A 49 0.87 4.21 -0.40
CA MET A 49 0.06 3.84 0.76
C MET A 49 -0.68 2.52 0.57
N GLU A 50 -1.21 2.26 -0.63
CA GLU A 50 -1.84 0.98 -0.95
C GLU A 50 -0.86 -0.18 -0.80
N GLU A 51 0.33 -0.09 -1.39
CA GLU A 51 1.35 -1.12 -1.29
C GLU A 51 1.72 -1.41 0.16
N GLU A 52 2.01 -0.36 0.94
CA GLU A 52 2.42 -0.49 2.34
C GLU A 52 1.29 -1.01 3.22
N PHE A 53 0.08 -0.48 3.06
CA PHE A 53 -1.06 -0.82 3.91
C PHE A 53 -1.61 -2.23 3.61
N VAL A 54 -1.78 -2.57 2.33
CA VAL A 54 -2.28 -3.89 1.91
C VAL A 54 -1.27 -4.98 2.30
N SER A 55 0.02 -4.76 2.04
CA SER A 55 1.04 -5.74 2.40
C SER A 55 1.13 -5.95 3.92
N ALA A 56 0.97 -4.90 4.73
CA ALA A 56 0.91 -5.00 6.18
C ALA A 56 -0.33 -5.78 6.64
N ALA A 57 -1.49 -5.49 6.05
CA ALA A 57 -2.73 -6.20 6.33
C ALA A 57 -2.62 -7.70 5.97
N GLU A 58 -2.02 -8.03 4.84
CA GLU A 58 -1.78 -9.41 4.42
C GLU A 58 -0.79 -10.16 5.33
N ALA A 59 0.17 -9.46 5.92
CA ALA A 59 1.20 -10.08 6.76
C ALA A 59 0.69 -10.61 8.09
N MET A 60 -0.40 -10.08 8.65
CA MET A 60 -0.99 -10.59 9.89
C MET A 60 -1.72 -11.91 9.63
N PRO A 61 -1.44 -12.99 10.39
CA PRO A 61 -2.23 -14.22 10.34
C PRO A 61 -3.71 -13.99 10.71
N GLU A 62 -4.61 -14.77 10.15
CA GLU A 62 -6.05 -14.61 10.35
C GLU A 62 -6.47 -14.75 11.82
N ASP A 63 -5.90 -15.71 12.53
CA ASP A 63 -6.12 -15.94 13.96
C ASP A 63 -5.68 -14.80 14.86
N LYS A 64 -4.99 -13.78 14.30
CA LYS A 64 -4.51 -12.57 14.98
C LYS A 64 -5.19 -11.28 14.52
N TYR A 65 -6.21 -11.39 13.68
CA TYR A 65 -6.92 -10.20 13.21
C TYR A 65 -7.69 -9.47 14.33
N ASP A 66 -8.08 -10.21 15.38
CA ASP A 66 -8.72 -9.63 16.57
C ASP A 66 -7.72 -9.13 17.62
N PHE A 67 -6.40 -9.16 17.31
CA PHE A 67 -5.37 -8.66 18.22
C PHE A 67 -5.55 -7.17 18.47
N ALA A 68 -5.56 -6.81 19.76
CA ALA A 68 -5.39 -5.45 20.27
C ALA A 68 -4.38 -5.48 21.42
N PRO A 69 -3.66 -4.37 21.71
CA PRO A 69 -2.78 -4.31 22.87
C PRO A 69 -3.51 -4.65 24.19
N ALA A 70 -2.89 -5.52 25.00
CA ALA A 70 -3.49 -5.99 26.23
C ALA A 70 -3.55 -4.88 27.31
N PRO A 71 -4.53 -4.92 28.23
CA PRO A 71 -4.51 -4.15 29.45
C PRO A 71 -3.21 -4.43 30.24
N GLY A 72 -2.59 -3.38 30.77
CA GLY A 72 -1.30 -3.48 31.46
C GLY A 72 -0.08 -3.08 30.63
N MET A 73 -0.23 -2.96 29.31
CA MET A 73 0.78 -2.33 28.45
C MET A 73 0.58 -0.79 28.34
N GLY A 74 -0.53 -0.27 28.89
CA GLY A 74 -0.95 1.10 28.86
C GLY A 74 -2.48 1.19 28.91
N ASP A 75 -3.05 2.39 28.72
CA ASP A 75 -4.50 2.57 28.59
C ASP A 75 -4.90 2.37 27.12
N PHE A 76 -5.26 1.13 26.79
CA PHE A 76 -5.74 0.74 25.45
C PHE A 76 -7.23 0.41 25.43
N LYS A 77 -8.00 0.91 26.42
CA LYS A 77 -9.44 0.69 26.44
C LYS A 77 -10.10 1.31 25.21
N GLY A 78 -10.82 0.50 24.44
CA GLY A 78 -11.59 0.97 23.28
C GLY A 78 -10.80 1.19 22.00
N VAL A 79 -9.50 0.82 21.96
CA VAL A 79 -8.75 0.80 20.70
C VAL A 79 -9.30 -0.29 19.78
N ARG A 80 -9.21 -0.06 18.47
CA ARG A 80 -9.59 -1.07 17.48
C ARG A 80 -8.60 -2.22 17.47
N SER A 81 -9.09 -3.43 17.21
CA SER A 81 -8.22 -4.56 16.87
C SER A 81 -7.49 -4.32 15.55
N PHE A 82 -6.51 -5.16 15.21
CA PHE A 82 -5.78 -5.08 13.94
C PHE A 82 -6.75 -5.10 12.74
N GLY A 83 -7.64 -6.09 12.66
CA GLY A 83 -8.67 -6.15 11.61
C GLY A 83 -9.63 -4.97 11.65
N GLY A 84 -9.98 -4.50 12.85
CA GLY A 84 -10.81 -3.31 13.05
C GLY A 84 -10.16 -2.02 12.52
N GLN A 85 -8.83 -1.89 12.60
CA GLN A 85 -8.08 -0.77 11.98
C GLN A 85 -8.19 -0.84 10.45
N ILE A 86 -8.01 -2.04 9.88
CA ILE A 86 -8.08 -2.25 8.42
C ILE A 86 -9.49 -1.96 7.88
N ALA A 87 -10.52 -2.50 8.53
CA ALA A 87 -11.91 -2.27 8.15
C ALA A 87 -12.28 -0.78 8.23
N HIS A 88 -11.80 -0.09 9.28
CA HIS A 88 -12.03 1.35 9.44
C HIS A 88 -11.37 2.18 8.34
N VAL A 89 -10.16 1.84 7.91
CA VAL A 89 -9.52 2.56 6.79
C VAL A 89 -10.30 2.32 5.50
N ALA A 90 -10.75 1.10 5.24
CA ALA A 90 -11.59 0.81 4.08
C ALA A 90 -12.91 1.60 4.10
N GLU A 91 -13.55 1.73 5.25
CA GLU A 91 -14.75 2.57 5.46
C GLU A 91 -14.43 4.06 5.25
N ALA A 92 -13.37 4.56 5.88
CA ALA A 92 -12.98 5.96 5.80
C ALA A 92 -12.59 6.39 4.38
N ASN A 93 -12.02 5.49 3.58
CA ASN A 93 -11.74 5.75 2.17
C ASN A 93 -13.02 6.07 1.39
N ASN A 94 -14.16 5.41 1.71
CA ASN A 94 -15.44 5.75 1.09
C ASN A 94 -15.90 7.17 1.42
N TYR A 95 -15.51 7.69 2.57
CA TYR A 95 -15.79 9.08 2.94
C TYR A 95 -14.85 10.06 2.24
N PHE A 96 -13.53 9.84 2.32
CA PHE A 96 -12.52 10.79 1.82
C PHE A 96 -12.48 10.86 0.29
N PHE A 97 -12.67 9.74 -0.39
CA PHE A 97 -12.59 9.62 -1.84
C PHE A 97 -13.97 9.49 -2.49
N HIS A 98 -14.99 9.99 -1.82
CA HIS A 98 -16.34 10.02 -2.35
C HIS A 98 -16.43 10.97 -3.57
N ASP A 99 -17.11 10.54 -4.61
CA ASP A 99 -17.42 11.40 -5.76
C ASP A 99 -18.41 12.50 -5.34
N PRO A 100 -18.00 13.78 -5.30
CA PRO A 100 -18.86 14.85 -4.79
C PRO A 100 -20.09 15.15 -5.66
N SER A 101 -20.21 14.54 -6.84
CA SER A 101 -21.40 14.62 -7.69
C SER A 101 -22.49 13.64 -7.27
N LYS A 102 -22.20 12.70 -6.37
CA LYS A 102 -23.14 11.68 -5.89
C LYS A 102 -23.55 11.92 -4.45
N PRO A 103 -24.70 11.42 -4.00
CA PRO A 103 -25.08 11.44 -2.59
C PRO A 103 -24.10 10.62 -1.75
N MET A 104 -23.74 11.16 -0.57
CA MET A 104 -22.98 10.38 0.41
C MET A 104 -23.88 9.28 1.00
N VAL A 105 -23.36 8.06 1.06
CA VAL A 105 -24.04 6.92 1.68
C VAL A 105 -23.28 6.54 2.94
N ASP A 106 -23.98 6.49 4.08
CA ASP A 106 -23.39 5.96 5.32
C ASP A 106 -23.40 4.43 5.25
N ASN A 107 -22.22 3.84 5.08
CA ASN A 107 -22.02 2.41 4.98
C ASN A 107 -21.24 1.83 6.16
N ARG A 108 -21.03 2.59 7.26
CA ARG A 108 -20.27 2.14 8.44
C ARG A 108 -20.75 0.80 8.98
N ALA A 109 -22.07 0.63 9.07
CA ALA A 109 -22.67 -0.61 9.57
C ALA A 109 -22.33 -1.86 8.72
N ASP A 110 -21.97 -1.69 7.45
CA ASP A 110 -21.57 -2.81 6.59
C ASP A 110 -20.12 -3.22 6.88
N PHE A 111 -19.24 -2.27 7.14
CA PHE A 111 -17.86 -2.56 7.55
C PHE A 111 -17.77 -3.19 8.95
N GLU A 112 -18.67 -2.85 9.87
CA GLU A 112 -18.75 -3.48 11.21
C GLU A 112 -19.17 -4.97 11.15
N LYS A 113 -19.80 -5.40 10.07
CA LYS A 113 -20.20 -6.79 9.84
C LYS A 113 -19.07 -7.67 9.33
N LEU A 114 -17.98 -7.10 8.80
CA LEU A 114 -16.84 -7.84 8.30
C LEU A 114 -16.14 -8.58 9.46
N LYS A 115 -15.97 -9.90 9.32
CA LYS A 115 -15.42 -10.73 10.41
C LYS A 115 -14.16 -11.48 10.02
N THR A 116 -14.01 -11.85 8.76
CA THR A 116 -12.86 -12.63 8.30
C THR A 116 -11.80 -11.72 7.68
N LYS A 117 -10.55 -12.16 7.75
CA LYS A 117 -9.43 -11.52 7.05
C LYS A 117 -9.74 -11.33 5.56
N ALA A 118 -10.33 -12.35 4.93
CA ALA A 118 -10.64 -12.31 3.50
C ALA A 118 -11.65 -11.21 3.15
N GLU A 119 -12.73 -11.07 3.94
CA GLU A 119 -13.73 -10.01 3.75
C GLU A 119 -13.13 -8.63 3.95
N ILE A 120 -12.35 -8.45 5.02
CA ILE A 120 -11.70 -7.17 5.36
C ILE A 120 -10.68 -6.77 4.27
N LEU A 121 -9.83 -7.70 3.81
CA LEU A 121 -8.88 -7.43 2.72
C LEU A 121 -9.57 -7.10 1.40
N LYS A 122 -10.67 -7.80 1.09
CA LYS A 122 -11.47 -7.50 -0.09
C LYS A 122 -12.00 -6.08 -0.04
N ALA A 123 -12.64 -5.70 1.07
CA ALA A 123 -13.18 -4.35 1.26
C ALA A 123 -12.07 -3.27 1.19
N LEU A 124 -10.91 -3.53 1.79
CA LEU A 124 -9.76 -2.63 1.71
C LEU A 124 -9.32 -2.41 0.25
N LYS A 125 -9.10 -3.48 -0.51
CA LYS A 125 -8.67 -3.39 -1.91
C LYS A 125 -9.70 -2.67 -2.79
N GLU A 126 -10.98 -2.95 -2.58
CA GLU A 126 -12.07 -2.24 -3.29
C GLU A 126 -12.10 -0.75 -2.95
N SER A 127 -11.83 -0.37 -1.71
CA SER A 127 -11.74 1.04 -1.30
C SER A 127 -10.58 1.77 -1.98
N PHE A 128 -9.46 1.10 -2.23
CA PHE A 128 -8.34 1.68 -2.99
C PHE A 128 -8.68 1.89 -4.47
N VAL A 129 -9.41 0.97 -5.10
CA VAL A 129 -9.87 1.17 -6.49
C VAL A 129 -10.69 2.46 -6.61
N MET A 130 -11.59 2.69 -5.66
CA MET A 130 -12.38 3.92 -5.62
C MET A 130 -11.51 5.16 -5.35
N ALA A 131 -10.55 5.07 -4.42
CA ALA A 131 -9.64 6.15 -4.10
C ALA A 131 -8.77 6.55 -5.30
N HIS A 132 -8.26 5.58 -6.09
CA HIS A 132 -7.55 5.85 -7.33
C HIS A 132 -8.42 6.57 -8.36
N ALA A 133 -9.65 6.11 -8.58
CA ALA A 133 -10.57 6.78 -9.50
C ALA A 133 -10.83 8.24 -9.07
N TYR A 134 -10.93 8.51 -7.77
CA TYR A 134 -11.09 9.86 -7.25
C TYR A 134 -9.86 10.72 -7.51
N VAL A 135 -8.65 10.28 -7.14
CA VAL A 135 -7.42 11.09 -7.30
C VAL A 135 -7.09 11.32 -8.76
N ASP A 136 -7.36 10.36 -9.65
CA ASP A 136 -7.15 10.49 -11.10
C ASP A 136 -8.10 11.53 -11.72
N SER A 137 -9.23 11.83 -11.07
CA SER A 137 -10.17 12.88 -11.50
C SER A 137 -9.76 14.29 -11.09
N ILE A 138 -8.67 14.46 -10.34
CA ILE A 138 -8.22 15.78 -9.85
C ILE A 138 -7.41 16.49 -10.95
N THR A 139 -7.92 17.62 -11.42
CA THR A 139 -7.24 18.48 -12.40
C THR A 139 -6.76 19.77 -11.76
N PRO A 140 -5.86 20.53 -12.40
CA PRO A 140 -5.49 21.88 -11.94
C PRO A 140 -6.69 22.79 -11.71
N GLU A 141 -7.74 22.67 -12.54
CA GLU A 141 -8.92 23.52 -12.51
C GLU A 141 -9.87 23.17 -11.36
N ASN A 142 -9.96 21.88 -10.96
CA ASN A 142 -10.91 21.41 -9.96
C ASN A 142 -10.28 21.12 -8.60
N ALA A 143 -8.96 21.06 -8.48
CA ALA A 143 -8.25 20.63 -7.27
C ALA A 143 -8.68 21.41 -6.01
N PHE A 144 -8.87 22.70 -6.13
CA PHE A 144 -9.15 23.62 -5.02
C PHE A 144 -10.55 24.25 -5.09
N LEU A 145 -11.42 23.74 -5.98
CA LEU A 145 -12.82 24.16 -5.97
C LEU A 145 -13.54 23.52 -4.77
N GLN A 146 -14.34 24.35 -4.07
CA GLN A 146 -15.15 23.87 -2.94
C GLN A 146 -16.25 22.94 -3.44
N THR A 147 -16.37 21.79 -2.78
CA THR A 147 -17.48 20.83 -2.95
C THR A 147 -18.26 20.71 -1.65
N SER A 148 -19.27 19.86 -1.60
CA SER A 148 -20.03 19.58 -0.37
C SER A 148 -19.17 19.12 0.81
N ASN A 149 -18.04 18.43 0.52
CA ASN A 149 -17.18 17.79 1.53
C ASN A 149 -15.81 18.46 1.70
N GLY A 150 -15.57 19.63 1.09
CA GLY A 150 -14.28 20.28 1.03
C GLY A 150 -13.73 20.33 -0.40
N THR A 151 -12.46 20.68 -0.56
CA THR A 151 -11.84 20.66 -1.91
C THR A 151 -11.35 19.25 -2.25
N ARG A 152 -11.31 18.91 -3.56
CA ARG A 152 -10.83 17.59 -4.00
C ARG A 152 -9.41 17.29 -3.51
N ALA A 153 -8.51 18.26 -3.65
CA ALA A 153 -7.12 18.13 -3.16
C ALA A 153 -7.07 18.01 -1.62
N GLY A 154 -7.92 18.76 -0.90
CA GLY A 154 -8.02 18.71 0.55
C GLY A 154 -8.46 17.33 1.04
N MET A 155 -9.51 16.77 0.42
CA MET A 155 -10.03 15.44 0.76
C MET A 155 -9.01 14.34 0.46
N ALA A 156 -8.32 14.40 -0.70
CA ALA A 156 -7.25 13.46 -1.03
C ALA A 156 -6.09 13.54 -0.03
N THR A 157 -5.67 14.74 0.35
CA THR A 157 -4.62 14.95 1.36
C THR A 157 -5.03 14.34 2.70
N PHE A 158 -6.26 14.61 3.13
CA PHE A 158 -6.73 14.14 4.44
C PHE A 158 -6.91 12.61 4.45
N GLY A 159 -7.43 12.02 3.37
CA GLY A 159 -7.56 10.56 3.24
C GLY A 159 -6.19 9.86 3.29
N ILE A 160 -5.19 10.35 2.56
CA ILE A 160 -3.82 9.81 2.58
C ILE A 160 -3.21 9.96 3.98
N SER A 161 -3.37 11.11 4.63
CA SER A 161 -2.86 11.33 5.99
C SER A 161 -3.51 10.39 7.00
N HIS A 162 -4.81 10.14 6.89
CA HIS A 162 -5.55 9.21 7.72
C HIS A 162 -5.05 7.76 7.54
N MET A 163 -4.77 7.34 6.30
CA MET A 163 -4.15 6.02 6.05
C MET A 163 -2.78 5.92 6.72
N MET A 164 -1.94 6.96 6.65
CA MET A 164 -0.61 6.97 7.27
C MET A 164 -0.69 6.86 8.80
N ASP A 165 -1.66 7.55 9.44
CA ASP A 165 -1.89 7.44 10.89
C ASP A 165 -2.23 5.99 11.28
N HIS A 166 -3.17 5.36 10.60
CA HIS A 166 -3.53 3.97 10.85
C HIS A 166 -2.42 2.97 10.45
N TYR A 167 -1.66 3.26 9.39
CA TYR A 167 -0.49 2.45 9.02
C TYR A 167 0.53 2.37 10.15
N GLY A 168 0.84 3.50 10.78
CA GLY A 168 1.71 3.53 11.94
C GLY A 168 1.22 2.61 13.06
N GLN A 169 -0.08 2.60 13.35
CA GLN A 169 -0.69 1.77 14.38
C GLN A 169 -0.60 0.27 14.03
N ILE A 170 -0.97 -0.14 12.82
CA ILE A 170 -0.91 -1.56 12.42
C ILE A 170 0.52 -2.10 12.33
N VAL A 171 1.49 -1.27 11.98
CA VAL A 171 2.93 -1.60 12.02
C VAL A 171 3.38 -1.95 13.44
N VAL A 172 2.93 -1.19 14.45
CA VAL A 172 3.19 -1.51 15.86
C VAL A 172 2.55 -2.84 16.24
N TYR A 173 1.29 -3.10 15.84
CA TYR A 173 0.59 -4.34 16.13
C TYR A 173 1.26 -5.56 15.48
N LEU A 174 1.79 -5.44 14.25
CA LEU A 174 2.62 -6.48 13.63
C LEU A 174 3.83 -6.80 14.50
N ARG A 175 4.59 -5.79 14.94
CA ARG A 175 5.79 -5.96 15.76
C ARG A 175 5.48 -6.58 17.12
N MET A 176 4.36 -6.21 17.74
CA MET A 176 3.88 -6.83 19.00
C MET A 176 3.55 -8.32 18.82
N ASN A 177 3.27 -8.75 17.59
CA ASN A 177 3.08 -10.16 17.23
C ASN A 177 4.34 -10.82 16.63
N ALA A 178 5.52 -10.23 16.84
CA ALA A 178 6.81 -10.69 16.30
C ALA A 178 6.87 -10.77 14.76
N ILE A 179 6.06 -9.96 14.06
CA ILE A 179 6.03 -9.88 12.61
C ILE A 179 6.77 -8.62 12.15
N ILE A 180 7.82 -8.79 11.32
CA ILE A 180 8.48 -7.65 10.69
C ILE A 180 7.56 -7.11 9.60
N PRO A 181 7.16 -5.82 9.65
CA PRO A 181 6.35 -5.20 8.61
C PRO A 181 7.00 -5.35 7.23
N PRO A 182 6.25 -5.63 6.15
CA PRO A 182 6.80 -5.84 4.82
C PRO A 182 7.74 -4.74 4.35
N ALA A 183 7.37 -3.47 4.52
CA ALA A 183 8.20 -2.32 4.15
C ALA A 183 9.50 -2.19 4.96
N SER A 184 9.65 -2.90 6.09
CA SER A 184 10.87 -2.92 6.92
C SER A 184 11.76 -4.14 6.64
N ARG A 185 11.39 -5.01 5.71
CA ARG A 185 12.19 -6.20 5.36
C ARG A 185 13.33 -5.81 4.42
N PRO A 186 14.50 -6.49 4.51
CA PRO A 186 15.56 -6.30 3.51
C PRO A 186 15.01 -6.54 2.11
N GLN A 187 15.29 -5.63 1.19
CA GLN A 187 15.00 -5.85 -0.24
C GLN A 187 15.91 -6.97 -0.74
N LYS A 188 15.34 -7.95 -1.43
CA LYS A 188 16.09 -9.07 -2.03
C LYS A 188 16.74 -8.64 -3.32
#